data_6107fdb741443b7030db88df74ffab98
#
_entry.id   6107fdb741443b7030db88df74ffab98
#
_cell.length_a   1.000
_cell.length_b   1.000
_cell.length_c   1.000
_cell.angle_alpha   90.00
_cell.angle_beta   90.00
_cell.angle_gamma   90.00
#
_symmetry.space_group_name_H-M   'P 1'
#
loop_
_entity.id
_entity.type
_entity.pdbx_description
1 polymer ?
#
loop_
_entity_poly.entity_id
_entity_poly.type
_entity_poly.pdbx_seq_one_letter_code
_entity_poly.pdbx_strand_id
1 'polypeptide(L)'
;MRKHVARRPSPVCLVRPGGRQYRRREQGLALVLTLFVVALVTVLVLEYHFDASVEIDLAMNYASDVQAYHLALAGVRFAQALLQQAPKDANGPEDTWYKLGLVPACFSPQQLLELASAGLGDGLPTEGRNTKTALSQRLADPRVEDIDQGGAGCVSLRITDENSKLPINALRPPNGDENQPPDPKWVSIFQQFFASFKIDPEVVDALIDWLDAGDNPRGTGGAERSYYASLPIPYVPSNGPMRTPGEFRLVKGLDDAETLAKLFPGATPETVADLDLGSNNYLTPFGAEQTQPDTQVGGQTGTQAGSQTGTQAGRQTGSRTGTQAGRQTANQGPKVNVNTASPEVLKALIVGVQDGAARSSAESIVEEIVARRQEKKLKNLSEVLRGANLPDLNRVADVKSTHFRIESVGVVGIVQKKIVAVLKRDAQQANQANLANQASQTPMLYFKVE
;
A
#
# COMPACT_ATOMS: atom_id res chain seq x y z
N MET A 1 93.36 98.70 27.32
CA MET A 1 92.12 98.02 27.70
C MET A 1 91.03 98.39 26.70
N ARG A 2 90.86 97.60 25.62
CA ARG A 2 89.67 97.78 24.76
C ARG A 2 89.18 96.34 24.34
N LYS A 3 87.96 95.98 24.67
CA LYS A 3 87.30 94.70 24.33
C LYS A 3 86.78 94.81 22.91
N HIS A 4 87.21 93.87 22.01
CA HIS A 4 86.58 93.64 20.73
C HIS A 4 85.33 92.74 20.86
N VAL A 5 84.22 93.28 20.38
CA VAL A 5 82.99 92.54 20.29
C VAL A 5 82.92 91.92 18.86
N ALA A 6 82.92 90.60 18.78
CA ALA A 6 82.74 89.86 17.51
C ALA A 6 81.27 89.75 17.14
N ARG A 7 80.86 90.17 15.94
CA ARG A 7 79.54 90.00 15.35
C ARG A 7 79.36 88.57 14.85
N ARG A 8 78.35 87.92 15.30
CA ARG A 8 77.90 86.60 14.72
C ARG A 8 77.11 86.88 13.45
N PRO A 9 77.24 85.98 12.37
CA PRO A 9 76.40 86.05 11.17
C PRO A 9 75.05 85.35 11.42
N SER A 10 74.03 85.91 10.82
CA SER A 10 72.63 85.43 10.88
C SER A 10 72.42 84.07 10.16
N PRO A 11 71.56 83.18 10.64
CA PRO A 11 71.34 81.91 9.92
C PRO A 11 70.37 82.13 8.72
N VAL A 12 70.79 81.59 7.56
CA VAL A 12 69.96 81.57 6.36
C VAL A 12 68.85 80.54 6.56
N CYS A 13 67.56 80.96 6.45
CA CYS A 13 66.45 80.09 6.38
C CYS A 13 66.38 79.35 5.04
N LEU A 14 66.69 78.05 5.06
CA LEU A 14 66.42 77.15 3.97
C LEU A 14 64.89 76.77 4.01
N VAL A 15 64.17 77.39 3.11
CA VAL A 15 62.75 76.99 2.82
C VAL A 15 62.81 75.66 2.10
N ARG A 16 62.30 74.57 2.76
CA ARG A 16 62.10 73.29 2.11
C ARG A 16 60.76 73.36 1.32
N PRO A 17 60.81 73.08 -0.01
CA PRO A 17 59.55 73.00 -0.78
C PRO A 17 58.95 71.60 -0.67
N GLY A 18 57.68 71.55 -0.38
CA GLY A 18 56.77 70.53 -0.99
C GLY A 18 56.67 69.16 -0.40
N GLY A 19 56.26 69.01 0.89
CA GLY A 19 55.92 67.67 1.44
C GLY A 19 54.42 67.37 1.61
N ARG A 20 53.50 68.26 1.19
CA ARG A 20 52.07 68.06 1.49
C ARG A 20 51.20 67.46 0.38
N GLN A 21 51.72 67.35 -0.86
CA GLN A 21 50.85 66.80 -1.93
C GLN A 21 50.96 65.27 -2.10
N TYR A 22 52.01 64.64 -1.66
CA TYR A 22 52.14 63.17 -1.73
C TYR A 22 51.29 62.43 -0.69
N ARG A 23 51.11 62.94 0.52
CA ARG A 23 50.30 62.31 1.57
C ARG A 23 48.80 62.30 1.27
N ARG A 24 48.27 63.25 0.51
CA ARG A 24 46.83 63.25 0.14
C ARG A 24 46.50 62.24 -0.92
N ARG A 25 47.40 61.91 -1.85
CA ARG A 25 47.23 60.88 -2.86
C ARG A 25 47.28 59.49 -2.25
N GLU A 26 48.17 59.24 -1.33
CA GLU A 26 48.29 57.95 -0.63
C GLU A 26 47.06 57.65 0.27
N GLN A 27 46.48 58.68 0.92
CA GLN A 27 45.29 58.53 1.73
C GLN A 27 44.07 58.20 0.88
N GLY A 28 43.92 58.73 -0.33
CA GLY A 28 42.86 58.37 -1.27
C GLY A 28 42.96 56.95 -1.78
N LEU A 29 44.17 56.47 -2.08
CA LEU A 29 44.40 55.10 -2.52
C LEU A 29 44.12 54.09 -1.43
N ALA A 30 44.51 54.36 -0.20
CA ALA A 30 44.22 53.52 0.96
C ALA A 30 42.72 53.39 1.21
N LEU A 31 41.93 54.47 1.09
CA LEU A 31 40.50 54.46 1.23
C LEU A 31 39.80 53.59 0.15
N VAL A 32 40.23 53.70 -1.11
CA VAL A 32 39.71 52.90 -2.21
C VAL A 32 40.04 51.44 -1.99
N LEU A 33 41.26 51.11 -1.57
CA LEU A 33 41.68 49.75 -1.28
C LEU A 33 40.88 49.11 -0.11
N THR A 34 40.63 49.88 0.96
CA THR A 34 39.82 49.42 2.09
C THR A 34 38.36 49.19 1.67
N LEU A 35 37.76 50.07 0.87
CA LEU A 35 36.43 49.91 0.34
C LEU A 35 36.33 48.65 -0.57
N PHE A 36 37.37 48.45 -1.40
CA PHE A 36 37.40 47.26 -2.26
C PHE A 36 37.50 45.95 -1.43
N VAL A 37 38.38 45.93 -0.41
CA VAL A 37 38.49 44.77 0.49
C VAL A 37 37.17 44.53 1.26
N VAL A 38 36.53 45.59 1.78
CA VAL A 38 35.25 45.48 2.46
C VAL A 38 34.16 44.94 1.51
N ALA A 39 34.10 45.45 0.29
CA ALA A 39 33.16 44.96 -0.72
C ALA A 39 33.38 43.47 -1.04
N LEU A 40 34.66 43.08 -1.23
CA LEU A 40 35.01 41.67 -1.50
C LEU A 40 34.67 40.77 -0.33
N VAL A 41 34.96 41.16 0.91
CA VAL A 41 34.60 40.40 2.12
C VAL A 41 33.07 40.32 2.26
N THR A 42 32.37 41.39 1.96
CA THR A 42 30.90 41.40 2.02
C THR A 42 30.31 40.39 1.04
N VAL A 43 30.81 40.32 -0.21
CA VAL A 43 30.38 39.36 -1.20
C VAL A 43 30.65 37.91 -0.74
N LEU A 44 31.84 37.63 -0.23
CA LEU A 44 32.19 36.31 0.29
C LEU A 44 31.32 35.89 1.48
N VAL A 45 31.01 36.83 2.40
CA VAL A 45 30.13 36.55 3.53
C VAL A 45 28.71 36.26 3.05
N LEU A 46 28.19 37.01 2.08
CA LEU A 46 26.87 36.78 1.51
C LEU A 46 26.78 35.42 0.80
N GLU A 47 27.80 35.08 0.01
CA GLU A 47 27.90 33.79 -0.69
C GLU A 47 27.93 32.63 0.32
N TYR A 48 28.80 32.74 1.34
CA TYR A 48 28.85 31.72 2.41
C TYR A 48 27.53 31.59 3.19
N HIS A 49 26.89 32.73 3.46
CA HIS A 49 25.60 32.72 4.17
C HIS A 49 24.49 32.08 3.33
N PHE A 50 24.48 32.30 2.01
CA PHE A 50 23.55 31.67 1.09
C PHE A 50 23.76 30.16 1.03
N ASP A 51 24.98 29.69 0.85
CA ASP A 51 25.32 28.27 0.83
C ASP A 51 24.93 27.57 2.15
N ALA A 52 25.27 28.19 3.30
CA ALA A 52 24.93 27.65 4.60
C ALA A 52 23.40 27.56 4.81
N SER A 53 22.61 28.53 4.34
CA SER A 53 21.15 28.46 4.45
C SER A 53 20.57 27.34 3.57
N VAL A 54 21.08 27.14 2.37
CA VAL A 54 20.64 26.04 1.50
C VAL A 54 20.97 24.67 2.10
N GLU A 55 22.15 24.51 2.71
CA GLU A 55 22.53 23.26 3.39
C GLU A 55 21.61 22.97 4.59
N ILE A 56 21.25 24.00 5.38
CA ILE A 56 20.31 23.85 6.51
C ILE A 56 18.94 23.45 6.01
N ASP A 57 18.41 24.10 4.97
CA ASP A 57 17.11 23.79 4.41
C ASP A 57 17.07 22.35 3.84
N LEU A 58 18.15 21.94 3.16
CA LEU A 58 18.28 20.58 2.67
C LEU A 58 18.32 19.55 3.80
N ALA A 59 19.07 19.83 4.86
CA ALA A 59 19.14 18.96 6.03
C ALA A 59 17.78 18.85 6.76
N MET A 60 17.05 19.97 6.90
CA MET A 60 15.72 20.00 7.49
C MET A 60 14.71 19.22 6.63
N ASN A 61 14.75 19.38 5.30
CA ASN A 61 13.90 18.63 4.39
C ASN A 61 14.19 17.13 4.45
N TYR A 62 15.46 16.73 4.50
CA TYR A 62 15.84 15.33 4.66
C TYR A 62 15.38 14.75 6.01
N ALA A 63 15.54 15.50 7.09
CA ALA A 63 15.05 15.08 8.41
C ALA A 63 13.52 14.90 8.41
N SER A 64 12.78 15.82 7.78
CA SER A 64 11.33 15.74 7.63
C SER A 64 10.91 14.56 6.76
N ASP A 65 11.65 14.24 5.71
CA ASP A 65 11.41 13.09 4.82
C ASP A 65 11.53 11.76 5.59
N VAL A 66 12.63 11.60 6.35
CA VAL A 66 12.85 10.42 7.20
C VAL A 66 11.77 10.31 8.29
N GLN A 67 11.41 11.42 8.92
CA GLN A 67 10.37 11.44 9.94
C GLN A 67 9.00 11.08 9.34
N ALA A 68 8.62 11.63 8.19
CA ALA A 68 7.39 11.30 7.50
C ALA A 68 7.31 9.81 7.12
N TYR A 69 8.43 9.23 6.64
CA TYR A 69 8.52 7.80 6.39
C TYR A 69 8.27 6.95 7.64
N HIS A 70 8.91 7.30 8.76
CA HIS A 70 8.71 6.56 10.01
C HIS A 70 7.30 6.71 10.57
N LEU A 71 6.67 7.86 10.39
CA LEU A 71 5.27 8.07 10.74
C LEU A 71 4.35 7.20 9.89
N ALA A 72 4.56 7.16 8.56
CA ALA A 72 3.81 6.29 7.67
C ALA A 72 3.99 4.80 8.05
N LEU A 73 5.21 4.38 8.38
CA LEU A 73 5.50 3.02 8.83
C LEU A 73 4.81 2.70 10.17
N ALA A 74 4.76 3.64 11.10
CA ALA A 74 4.04 3.51 12.36
C ALA A 74 2.53 3.30 12.12
N GLY A 75 1.93 4.03 11.17
CA GLY A 75 0.54 3.82 10.75
C GLY A 75 0.29 2.41 10.21
N VAL A 76 1.19 1.87 9.38
CA VAL A 76 1.07 0.48 8.90
C VAL A 76 1.13 -0.52 10.07
N ARG A 77 2.03 -0.32 11.03
CA ARG A 77 2.15 -1.17 12.22
C ARG A 77 0.91 -1.10 13.11
N PHE A 78 0.38 0.10 13.29
CA PHE A 78 -0.87 0.31 14.02
C PHE A 78 -2.04 -0.41 13.34
N ALA A 79 -2.21 -0.26 12.01
CA ALA A 79 -3.24 -0.98 11.25
C ALA A 79 -3.08 -2.49 11.35
N GLN A 80 -1.86 -3.01 11.31
CA GLN A 80 -1.54 -4.42 11.48
C GLN A 80 -2.01 -4.94 12.85
N ALA A 81 -1.72 -4.22 13.92
CA ALA A 81 -2.17 -4.56 15.27
C ALA A 81 -3.71 -4.52 15.39
N LEU A 82 -4.33 -3.51 14.80
CA LEU A 82 -5.78 -3.37 14.76
C LEU A 82 -6.46 -4.54 14.05
N LEU A 83 -5.94 -4.95 12.89
CA LEU A 83 -6.48 -6.06 12.09
C LEU A 83 -6.31 -7.42 12.80
N GLN A 84 -5.25 -7.61 13.59
CA GLN A 84 -5.07 -8.82 14.38
C GLN A 84 -6.13 -8.98 15.48
N GLN A 85 -6.61 -7.86 16.04
CA GLN A 85 -7.64 -7.85 17.08
C GLN A 85 -9.06 -7.83 16.50
N ALA A 86 -9.23 -7.56 15.20
CA ALA A 86 -10.53 -7.55 14.55
C ALA A 86 -11.21 -8.94 14.60
N PRO A 87 -12.56 -9.00 14.65
CA PRO A 87 -13.30 -10.25 14.63
C PRO A 87 -12.89 -11.15 13.47
N LYS A 88 -12.77 -12.46 13.72
CA LYS A 88 -12.37 -13.45 12.71
C LYS A 88 -13.54 -14.19 12.06
N ASP A 89 -14.71 -14.12 12.67
CA ASP A 89 -15.92 -14.80 12.24
C ASP A 89 -16.71 -14.05 11.17
N ALA A 90 -16.75 -12.73 11.25
CA ALA A 90 -17.35 -11.86 10.24
C ALA A 90 -16.69 -10.47 10.26
N ASN A 91 -16.47 -9.90 9.08
CA ASN A 91 -15.88 -8.56 8.91
C ASN A 91 -16.84 -7.67 8.14
N GLY A 92 -16.98 -6.40 8.55
CA GLY A 92 -17.92 -5.49 7.92
C GLY A 92 -17.80 -4.03 8.39
N PRO A 93 -18.73 -3.17 7.94
CA PRO A 93 -18.72 -1.73 8.20
C PRO A 93 -18.76 -1.32 9.67
N GLU A 94 -19.23 -2.22 10.56
CA GLU A 94 -19.28 -1.95 11.99
C GLU A 94 -17.90 -2.05 12.68
N ASP A 95 -16.95 -2.73 12.04
CA ASP A 95 -15.64 -2.98 12.62
C ASP A 95 -14.81 -1.68 12.73
N THR A 96 -13.99 -1.59 13.76
CA THR A 96 -13.17 -0.39 14.05
C THR A 96 -12.21 -0.07 12.90
N TRP A 97 -11.60 -1.11 12.30
CA TRP A 97 -10.67 -0.93 11.17
C TRP A 97 -11.35 -0.33 9.94
N TYR A 98 -12.62 -0.70 9.67
CA TYR A 98 -13.38 -0.17 8.55
C TYR A 98 -13.75 1.30 8.79
N LYS A 99 -14.28 1.62 9.99
CA LYS A 99 -14.65 2.99 10.36
C LYS A 99 -13.45 3.92 10.35
N LEU A 100 -12.31 3.46 10.86
CA LEU A 100 -11.07 4.24 10.87
C LEU A 100 -10.59 4.55 9.44
N GLY A 101 -10.73 3.59 8.53
CA GLY A 101 -10.36 3.77 7.11
C GLY A 101 -11.25 4.75 6.33
N LEU A 102 -12.42 5.13 6.85
CA LEU A 102 -13.33 6.08 6.22
C LEU A 102 -13.08 7.54 6.65
N VAL A 103 -12.32 7.76 7.72
CA VAL A 103 -12.11 9.10 8.28
C VAL A 103 -10.83 9.70 7.69
N PRO A 104 -10.93 10.80 6.92
CA PRO A 104 -9.75 11.51 6.41
C PRO A 104 -9.13 12.36 7.55
N ALA A 105 -8.69 11.71 8.62
CA ALA A 105 -8.07 12.37 9.74
C ALA A 105 -6.56 12.12 9.75
N CYS A 106 -5.80 13.14 10.15
CA CYS A 106 -4.39 13.02 10.44
C CYS A 106 -4.20 12.87 11.95
N PHE A 107 -3.76 11.72 12.39
CA PHE A 107 -3.58 11.37 13.79
C PHE A 107 -2.16 11.70 14.24
N SER A 108 -2.00 12.41 15.37
CA SER A 108 -0.69 12.53 16.00
C SER A 108 -0.21 11.18 16.54
N PRO A 109 1.11 10.97 16.72
CA PRO A 109 1.64 9.74 17.30
C PRO A 109 1.03 9.41 18.67
N GLN A 110 0.74 10.43 19.49
CA GLN A 110 0.08 10.27 20.79
C GLN A 110 -1.36 9.79 20.66
N GLN A 111 -2.13 10.33 19.71
CA GLN A 111 -3.49 9.87 19.43
C GLN A 111 -3.53 8.42 18.95
N LEU A 112 -2.57 7.99 18.13
CA LEU A 112 -2.45 6.57 17.74
C LEU A 112 -2.12 5.69 18.93
N LEU A 113 -1.25 6.15 19.84
CA LEU A 113 -0.90 5.40 21.05
C LEU A 113 -2.09 5.32 22.02
N GLU A 114 -2.85 6.40 22.19
CA GLU A 114 -4.07 6.41 22.97
C GLU A 114 -5.13 5.45 22.40
N LEU A 115 -5.33 5.47 21.07
CA LEU A 115 -6.20 4.52 20.37
C LEU A 115 -5.74 3.07 20.59
N ALA A 116 -4.44 2.82 20.54
CA ALA A 116 -3.88 1.49 20.79
C ALA A 116 -4.05 1.05 22.25
N SER A 117 -3.91 1.97 23.21
CA SER A 117 -3.98 1.69 24.66
C SER A 117 -5.41 1.63 25.20
N ALA A 118 -6.37 2.30 24.55
CA ALA A 118 -7.79 2.32 24.96
C ALA A 118 -8.47 0.94 24.82
N GLY A 119 -7.69 -0.10 24.53
CA GLY A 119 -8.15 -1.48 24.41
C GLY A 119 -8.92 -1.69 23.11
N LEU A 120 -8.17 -2.05 22.08
CA LEU A 120 -8.75 -2.64 20.86
C LEU A 120 -9.33 -4.04 21.13
N GLY A 121 -9.43 -4.45 22.41
CA GLY A 121 -10.06 -5.67 22.88
C GLY A 121 -11.51 -5.42 23.25
N ASP A 122 -12.42 -6.15 22.61
CA ASP A 122 -13.85 -6.28 22.89
C ASP A 122 -14.61 -4.97 23.22
N GLY A 123 -14.91 -4.27 22.16
CA GLY A 123 -15.89 -3.19 22.23
C GLY A 123 -15.26 -1.87 22.68
N LEU A 124 -15.33 -0.90 21.80
CA LEU A 124 -15.49 0.49 22.24
C LEU A 124 -16.43 0.44 23.46
N PRO A 125 -16.07 1.01 24.61
CA PRO A 125 -16.88 0.87 25.83
C PRO A 125 -18.32 1.26 25.54
N THR A 126 -19.21 0.27 25.59
CA THR A 126 -20.64 0.42 25.32
C THR A 126 -21.37 1.07 26.48
N GLU A 127 -20.71 1.20 27.62
CA GLU A 127 -21.29 1.83 28.81
C GLU A 127 -20.26 2.70 29.54
N GLY A 128 -20.35 3.98 29.29
CA GLY A 128 -19.58 5.00 30.00
C GLY A 128 -19.65 6.31 29.24
N ARG A 129 -20.67 7.12 29.55
CA ARG A 129 -20.86 8.49 29.08
C ARG A 129 -19.53 9.18 28.77
N ASN A 130 -19.37 9.69 27.58
CA ASN A 130 -18.45 10.67 27.08
C ASN A 130 -17.28 10.23 26.19
N THR A 131 -16.86 8.98 26.11
CA THR A 131 -15.74 8.59 25.23
C THR A 131 -16.15 8.39 23.78
N LYS A 132 -17.37 7.89 23.50
CA LYS A 132 -17.87 7.77 22.12
C LYS A 132 -18.09 9.13 21.45
N THR A 133 -18.62 10.09 22.23
CA THR A 133 -18.85 11.47 21.74
C THR A 133 -17.53 12.21 21.55
N ALA A 134 -16.54 11.99 22.43
CA ALA A 134 -15.23 12.61 22.30
C ALA A 134 -14.42 12.05 21.13
N LEU A 135 -14.48 10.73 20.88
CA LEU A 135 -13.76 10.11 19.77
C LEU A 135 -14.41 10.46 18.42
N SER A 136 -15.74 10.37 18.32
CA SER A 136 -16.46 10.75 17.09
C SER A 136 -16.42 12.26 16.83
N GLN A 137 -16.40 13.10 17.86
CA GLN A 137 -16.21 14.54 17.71
C GLN A 137 -14.76 14.89 17.34
N ARG A 138 -13.76 14.21 17.92
CA ARG A 138 -12.34 14.38 17.53
C ARG A 138 -12.05 13.84 16.13
N LEU A 139 -12.74 12.77 15.70
CA LEU A 139 -12.65 12.24 14.35
C LEU A 139 -13.41 13.10 13.32
N ALA A 140 -14.40 13.88 13.77
CA ALA A 140 -15.23 14.74 12.92
C ALA A 140 -14.73 16.19 12.81
N ASP A 141 -13.80 16.63 13.67
CA ASP A 141 -13.22 17.99 13.66
C ASP A 141 -11.69 17.89 13.39
N PRO A 142 -11.27 17.77 12.15
CA PRO A 142 -9.86 17.87 11.81
C PRO A 142 -9.48 19.36 11.84
N ARG A 143 -9.20 19.91 12.99
CA ARG A 143 -8.53 21.20 13.07
C ARG A 143 -7.11 20.99 12.57
N VAL A 144 -6.91 21.28 11.31
CA VAL A 144 -5.60 21.36 10.65
C VAL A 144 -4.68 22.36 11.38
N GLU A 145 -5.25 23.23 12.22
CA GLU A 145 -4.54 24.25 12.98
C GLU A 145 -3.70 23.72 14.15
N ASP A 146 -3.97 22.50 14.65
CA ASP A 146 -3.17 21.90 15.73
C ASP A 146 -1.89 21.18 15.24
N ILE A 147 -1.70 21.07 13.92
CA ILE A 147 -0.53 20.40 13.32
C ILE A 147 0.76 21.20 13.51
N ASP A 148 0.65 22.50 13.73
CA ASP A 148 1.80 23.43 13.75
C ASP A 148 2.43 23.65 15.15
N GLN A 149 1.89 23.03 16.19
CA GLN A 149 2.43 23.19 17.55
C GLN A 149 3.38 22.05 17.94
N GLY A 150 4.53 21.94 17.27
CA GLY A 150 5.63 21.17 17.80
C GLY A 150 6.39 20.20 16.90
N GLY A 151 6.27 20.27 15.57
CA GLY A 151 7.13 19.49 14.67
C GLY A 151 6.95 17.96 14.70
N ALA A 152 5.91 17.46 15.39
CA ALA A 152 5.73 16.01 15.59
C ALA A 152 5.12 15.29 14.37
N GLY A 153 4.58 16.02 13.40
CA GLY A 153 3.88 15.44 12.25
C GLY A 153 2.63 14.64 12.61
N CYS A 154 1.98 14.07 11.60
CA CYS A 154 0.80 13.23 11.79
C CYS A 154 0.73 12.10 10.77
N VAL A 155 -0.18 11.15 10.99
CA VAL A 155 -0.42 9.97 10.13
C VAL A 155 -1.87 9.96 9.67
N SER A 156 -2.08 9.92 8.37
CA SER A 156 -3.38 9.57 7.79
C SER A 156 -3.39 8.08 7.44
N LEU A 157 -4.47 7.39 7.78
CA LEU A 157 -4.56 5.94 7.63
C LEU A 157 -5.87 5.56 6.94
N ARG A 158 -5.75 4.74 5.88
CA ARG A 158 -6.88 4.10 5.21
C ARG A 158 -6.68 2.58 5.21
N ILE A 159 -7.70 1.84 5.60
CA ILE A 159 -7.70 0.38 5.55
C ILE A 159 -8.86 -0.05 4.66
N THR A 160 -8.56 -0.85 3.64
CA THR A 160 -9.53 -1.36 2.68
C THR A 160 -9.51 -2.88 2.68
N ASP A 161 -10.69 -3.48 2.59
CA ASP A 161 -10.84 -4.92 2.45
C ASP A 161 -10.55 -5.35 1.01
N GLU A 162 -9.49 -6.11 0.78
CA GLU A 162 -9.20 -6.68 -0.54
C GLU A 162 -10.15 -7.82 -0.89
N ASN A 163 -10.73 -8.51 0.10
CA ASN A 163 -11.77 -9.51 -0.15
C ASN A 163 -13.12 -8.89 -0.56
N SER A 164 -13.26 -7.57 -0.55
CA SER A 164 -14.44 -6.89 -1.11
C SER A 164 -14.48 -6.87 -2.64
N LYS A 165 -13.39 -7.28 -3.30
CA LYS A 165 -13.13 -7.17 -4.73
C LYS A 165 -13.11 -8.53 -5.39
N LEU A 166 -13.22 -8.58 -6.73
CA LEU A 166 -13.08 -9.82 -7.48
C LEU A 166 -11.59 -10.21 -7.60
N PRO A 167 -11.20 -11.39 -7.11
CA PRO A 167 -9.82 -11.85 -7.13
C PRO A 167 -9.45 -12.38 -8.51
N ILE A 168 -8.65 -11.63 -9.29
CA ILE A 168 -8.34 -11.97 -10.68
C ILE A 168 -7.62 -13.31 -10.81
N ASN A 169 -6.77 -13.65 -9.83
CA ASN A 169 -6.05 -14.91 -9.82
C ASN A 169 -6.96 -16.15 -9.64
N ALA A 170 -8.26 -15.95 -9.37
CA ALA A 170 -9.27 -17.00 -9.40
C ALA A 170 -9.54 -17.55 -10.82
N LEU A 171 -9.20 -16.78 -11.86
CA LEU A 171 -9.26 -17.20 -13.25
C LEU A 171 -8.11 -18.11 -13.66
N ARG A 172 -7.04 -18.19 -12.86
CA ARG A 172 -5.87 -19.00 -13.18
C ARG A 172 -6.24 -20.49 -13.21
N PRO A 173 -5.94 -21.20 -14.29
CA PRO A 173 -6.13 -22.66 -14.33
C PRO A 173 -5.35 -23.36 -13.21
N PRO A 174 -5.78 -24.56 -12.78
CA PRO A 174 -5.05 -25.34 -11.78
C PRO A 174 -3.58 -25.50 -12.17
N ASN A 175 -2.67 -25.16 -11.25
CA ASN A 175 -1.22 -25.15 -11.46
C ASN A 175 -0.73 -24.25 -12.62
N GLY A 176 -1.61 -23.44 -13.22
CA GLY A 176 -1.31 -22.65 -14.41
C GLY A 176 -1.21 -23.47 -15.68
N ASP A 177 -1.73 -24.68 -15.73
CA ASP A 177 -1.71 -25.54 -16.89
C ASP A 177 -2.76 -25.09 -17.91
N GLU A 178 -2.34 -24.62 -19.10
CA GLU A 178 -3.22 -24.15 -20.18
C GLU A 178 -4.21 -25.22 -20.66
N ASN A 179 -3.88 -26.53 -20.50
CA ASN A 179 -4.71 -27.64 -20.88
C ASN A 179 -5.82 -27.94 -19.85
N GLN A 180 -5.78 -27.31 -18.67
CA GLN A 180 -6.82 -27.45 -17.68
C GLN A 180 -7.78 -26.24 -17.74
N PRO A 181 -9.10 -26.47 -17.65
CA PRO A 181 -10.03 -25.36 -17.62
C PRO A 181 -9.94 -24.62 -16.28
N PRO A 182 -10.03 -23.27 -16.28
CA PRO A 182 -10.25 -22.51 -15.06
C PRO A 182 -11.60 -22.86 -14.44
N ASP A 183 -11.84 -22.44 -13.19
CA ASP A 183 -13.15 -22.65 -12.54
C ASP A 183 -14.25 -21.92 -13.34
N PRO A 184 -15.24 -22.66 -13.92
CA PRO A 184 -16.26 -22.07 -14.77
C PRO A 184 -17.15 -21.05 -14.05
N LYS A 185 -17.26 -21.12 -12.71
CA LYS A 185 -18.02 -20.14 -11.95
C LYS A 185 -17.30 -18.78 -11.93
N TRP A 186 -15.99 -18.79 -11.71
CA TRP A 186 -15.22 -17.55 -11.78
C TRP A 186 -15.20 -16.97 -13.20
N VAL A 187 -15.07 -17.79 -14.22
CA VAL A 187 -15.17 -17.34 -15.63
C VAL A 187 -16.53 -16.64 -15.86
N SER A 188 -17.64 -17.28 -15.47
CA SER A 188 -18.97 -16.68 -15.60
C SER A 188 -19.10 -15.36 -14.81
N ILE A 189 -18.61 -15.31 -13.58
CA ILE A 189 -18.63 -14.10 -12.75
C ILE A 189 -17.91 -12.94 -13.44
N PHE A 190 -16.69 -13.16 -13.94
CA PHE A 190 -15.91 -12.13 -14.60
C PHE A 190 -16.55 -11.70 -15.94
N GLN A 191 -17.07 -12.63 -16.73
CA GLN A 191 -17.80 -12.29 -17.96
C GLN A 191 -19.02 -11.42 -17.67
N GLN A 192 -19.81 -11.71 -16.64
CA GLN A 192 -20.95 -10.89 -16.23
C GLN A 192 -20.49 -9.53 -15.68
N PHE A 193 -19.40 -9.51 -14.93
CA PHE A 193 -18.82 -8.26 -14.43
C PHE A 193 -18.42 -7.31 -15.57
N PHE A 194 -17.61 -7.78 -16.52
CA PHE A 194 -17.19 -6.96 -17.66
C PHE A 194 -18.37 -6.52 -18.53
N ALA A 195 -19.31 -7.41 -18.81
CA ALA A 195 -20.53 -7.08 -19.55
C ALA A 195 -21.34 -5.97 -18.86
N SER A 196 -21.39 -5.92 -17.52
CA SER A 196 -22.09 -4.87 -16.77
C SER A 196 -21.50 -3.46 -16.98
N PHE A 197 -20.18 -3.40 -17.25
CA PHE A 197 -19.46 -2.17 -17.59
C PHE A 197 -19.37 -1.89 -19.10
N LYS A 198 -20.06 -2.69 -19.92
CA LYS A 198 -20.00 -2.63 -21.39
C LYS A 198 -18.57 -2.84 -21.92
N ILE A 199 -17.81 -3.68 -21.26
CA ILE A 199 -16.52 -4.19 -21.68
C ILE A 199 -16.78 -5.56 -22.30
N ASP A 200 -16.07 -5.89 -23.41
CA ASP A 200 -16.23 -7.16 -24.07
C ASP A 200 -15.93 -8.32 -23.12
N PRO A 201 -16.84 -9.25 -22.85
CA PRO A 201 -16.60 -10.41 -21.99
C PRO A 201 -15.46 -11.31 -22.48
N GLU A 202 -15.08 -11.26 -23.75
CA GLU A 202 -13.96 -12.03 -24.30
C GLU A 202 -12.60 -11.60 -23.73
N VAL A 203 -12.51 -10.43 -23.07
CA VAL A 203 -11.32 -10.01 -22.33
C VAL A 203 -10.92 -11.02 -21.23
N VAL A 204 -11.86 -11.85 -20.77
CA VAL A 204 -11.60 -12.92 -19.80
C VAL A 204 -10.64 -13.96 -20.37
N ASP A 205 -10.69 -14.22 -21.68
CA ASP A 205 -9.74 -15.13 -22.34
C ASP A 205 -8.31 -14.57 -22.28
N ALA A 206 -8.12 -13.28 -22.57
CA ALA A 206 -6.81 -12.63 -22.46
C ALA A 206 -6.28 -12.60 -21.01
N LEU A 207 -7.19 -12.48 -20.04
CA LEU A 207 -6.80 -12.54 -18.61
C LEU A 207 -6.36 -13.94 -18.20
N ILE A 208 -7.02 -14.99 -18.71
CA ILE A 208 -6.63 -16.37 -18.43
C ILE A 208 -5.26 -16.68 -19.04
N ASP A 209 -5.05 -16.28 -20.31
CA ASP A 209 -3.75 -16.43 -20.99
C ASP A 209 -2.62 -15.68 -20.25
N TRP A 210 -2.91 -14.48 -19.73
CA TRP A 210 -1.95 -13.75 -18.90
C TRP A 210 -1.53 -14.52 -17.64
N LEU A 211 -2.46 -15.33 -17.09
CA LEU A 211 -2.30 -16.02 -15.81
C LEU A 211 -1.79 -17.47 -15.95
N ASP A 212 -2.00 -18.13 -17.07
CA ASP A 212 -1.53 -19.50 -17.28
C ASP A 212 -0.06 -19.54 -17.75
N ALA A 213 0.50 -20.72 -17.94
CA ALA A 213 1.90 -20.90 -18.31
C ALA A 213 2.09 -21.25 -19.78
N GLY A 214 1.00 -21.22 -20.56
CA GLY A 214 0.99 -21.58 -21.97
C GLY A 214 1.46 -20.48 -22.92
N ASP A 215 1.42 -20.78 -24.19
CA ASP A 215 1.63 -19.84 -25.30
C ASP A 215 0.52 -20.02 -26.39
N ASN A 216 -0.56 -20.77 -26.08
CA ASN A 216 -1.68 -21.00 -27.00
C ASN A 216 -2.85 -20.09 -26.65
N PRO A 217 -3.21 -19.14 -27.51
CA PRO A 217 -4.29 -18.19 -27.21
C PRO A 217 -5.62 -18.90 -27.02
N ARG A 218 -6.35 -18.54 -25.96
CA ARG A 218 -7.66 -19.08 -25.62
C ARG A 218 -8.76 -18.35 -26.41
N GLY A 219 -9.68 -19.11 -26.98
CA GLY A 219 -10.85 -18.54 -27.64
C GLY A 219 -10.51 -17.49 -28.69
N THR A 220 -11.38 -16.50 -28.86
CA THR A 220 -11.21 -15.38 -29.78
C THR A 220 -10.63 -14.14 -29.12
N GLY A 221 -10.83 -14.01 -27.81
CA GLY A 221 -10.33 -12.90 -27.00
C GLY A 221 -8.88 -13.05 -26.57
N GLY A 222 -8.34 -14.26 -26.58
CA GLY A 222 -7.03 -14.61 -26.04
C GLY A 222 -5.85 -13.81 -26.59
N ALA A 223 -4.79 -13.71 -25.81
CA ALA A 223 -3.57 -13.01 -26.18
C ALA A 223 -2.35 -13.60 -25.48
N GLU A 224 -1.42 -14.09 -26.29
CA GLU A 224 -0.20 -14.70 -25.85
C GLU A 224 1.06 -13.95 -26.34
N ARG A 225 2.22 -14.50 -26.13
CA ARG A 225 3.53 -13.94 -26.50
C ARG A 225 3.53 -13.33 -27.90
N SER A 226 2.91 -13.99 -28.88
CA SER A 226 2.87 -13.53 -30.27
C SER A 226 2.14 -12.18 -30.40
N TYR A 227 1.04 -12.00 -29.67
CA TYR A 227 0.30 -10.75 -29.62
C TYR A 227 1.13 -9.64 -28.97
N TYR A 228 1.64 -9.84 -27.76
CA TYR A 228 2.37 -8.83 -27.00
C TYR A 228 3.71 -8.45 -27.65
N ALA A 229 4.35 -9.38 -28.36
CA ALA A 229 5.56 -9.11 -29.12
C ALA A 229 5.29 -8.27 -30.40
N SER A 230 4.05 -8.21 -30.89
CA SER A 230 3.65 -7.42 -32.07
C SER A 230 3.29 -5.98 -31.75
N LEU A 231 3.18 -5.62 -30.46
CA LEU A 231 2.83 -4.26 -30.04
C LEU A 231 3.93 -3.24 -30.36
N PRO A 232 3.59 -1.94 -30.51
CA PRO A 232 4.57 -0.88 -30.75
C PRO A 232 5.69 -0.83 -29.70
N ILE A 233 5.38 -1.16 -28.45
CA ILE A 233 6.34 -1.40 -27.36
C ILE A 233 6.18 -2.85 -26.95
N PRO A 234 7.03 -3.75 -27.48
CA PRO A 234 6.88 -5.18 -27.22
C PRO A 234 7.22 -5.55 -25.78
N TYR A 235 6.44 -6.48 -25.23
CA TYR A 235 6.73 -7.11 -23.94
C TYR A 235 6.25 -8.57 -23.94
N VAL A 236 6.49 -9.27 -22.84
CA VAL A 236 6.13 -10.67 -22.65
C VAL A 236 5.03 -10.75 -21.59
N PRO A 237 3.97 -11.56 -21.79
CA PRO A 237 2.96 -11.79 -20.75
C PRO A 237 3.59 -12.42 -19.51
N SER A 238 2.93 -12.25 -18.36
CA SER A 238 3.44 -12.75 -17.07
C SER A 238 3.52 -14.28 -17.04
N ASN A 239 2.64 -14.98 -17.75
CA ASN A 239 2.45 -16.43 -17.72
C ASN A 239 2.46 -16.99 -16.29
N GLY A 240 1.76 -16.28 -15.40
CA GLY A 240 1.73 -16.58 -13.98
C GLY A 240 0.73 -15.72 -13.21
N PRO A 241 0.62 -15.94 -11.90
CA PRO A 241 -0.32 -15.16 -11.10
C PRO A 241 0.04 -13.69 -11.10
N MET A 242 -0.96 -12.84 -11.32
CA MET A 242 -0.83 -11.38 -11.22
C MET A 242 -0.41 -10.99 -9.80
N ARG A 243 0.58 -10.12 -9.67
CA ARG A 243 1.19 -9.72 -8.39
C ARG A 243 0.82 -8.30 -7.98
N THR A 244 0.57 -7.44 -8.95
CA THR A 244 0.27 -6.03 -8.73
C THR A 244 -0.96 -5.60 -9.49
N PRO A 245 -1.77 -4.67 -8.98
CA PRO A 245 -2.91 -4.14 -9.72
C PRO A 245 -2.52 -3.45 -11.03
N GLY A 246 -1.30 -2.92 -11.12
CA GLY A 246 -0.82 -2.24 -12.32
C GLY A 246 -0.66 -3.17 -13.53
N GLU A 247 -0.59 -4.46 -13.35
CA GLU A 247 -0.51 -5.43 -14.45
C GLU A 247 -1.78 -5.46 -15.30
N PHE A 248 -2.95 -5.07 -14.76
CA PHE A 248 -4.20 -5.01 -15.52
C PHE A 248 -4.07 -4.21 -16.82
N ARG A 249 -3.36 -3.11 -16.81
CA ARG A 249 -3.18 -2.25 -17.98
C ARG A 249 -2.31 -2.86 -19.10
N LEU A 250 -1.65 -3.98 -18.80
CA LEU A 250 -0.81 -4.70 -19.76
C LEU A 250 -1.59 -5.81 -20.47
N VAL A 251 -2.81 -6.12 -20.01
CA VAL A 251 -3.63 -7.18 -20.60
C VAL A 251 -4.43 -6.62 -21.76
N LYS A 252 -4.44 -7.35 -22.89
CA LYS A 252 -5.24 -7.00 -24.08
C LYS A 252 -6.69 -6.69 -23.71
N GLY A 253 -7.20 -5.56 -24.16
CA GLY A 253 -8.57 -5.11 -23.92
C GLY A 253 -8.81 -4.45 -22.56
N LEU A 254 -7.77 -4.31 -21.71
CA LEU A 254 -7.80 -3.54 -20.47
C LEU A 254 -6.81 -2.36 -20.48
N ASP A 255 -6.09 -2.16 -21.58
CA ASP A 255 -5.03 -1.17 -21.74
C ASP A 255 -5.53 0.23 -22.09
N ASP A 256 -6.81 0.39 -22.45
CA ASP A 256 -7.37 1.70 -22.78
C ASP A 256 -7.83 2.46 -21.53
N ALA A 257 -7.69 3.80 -21.59
CA ALA A 257 -7.98 4.69 -20.47
C ALA A 257 -9.46 4.69 -20.06
N GLU A 258 -10.40 4.48 -20.99
CA GLU A 258 -11.83 4.45 -20.70
C GLU A 258 -12.20 3.19 -19.91
N THR A 259 -11.70 2.05 -20.32
CA THR A 259 -11.87 0.76 -19.62
C THR A 259 -11.25 0.82 -18.21
N LEU A 260 -10.04 1.34 -18.11
CA LEU A 260 -9.38 1.51 -16.80
C LEU A 260 -10.19 2.45 -15.88
N ALA A 261 -10.71 3.55 -16.37
CA ALA A 261 -11.53 4.47 -15.58
C ALA A 261 -12.84 3.82 -15.08
N LYS A 262 -13.43 2.90 -15.83
CA LYS A 262 -14.61 2.13 -15.40
C LYS A 262 -14.28 1.13 -14.30
N LEU A 263 -13.15 0.45 -14.41
CA LEU A 263 -12.73 -0.61 -13.50
C LEU A 263 -12.06 -0.09 -12.21
N PHE A 264 -11.47 1.09 -12.29
CA PHE A 264 -10.72 1.74 -11.21
C PHE A 264 -11.22 3.17 -10.99
N PRO A 265 -12.47 3.35 -10.50
CA PRO A 265 -13.03 4.68 -10.28
C PRO A 265 -12.20 5.44 -9.24
N GLY A 266 -11.73 6.62 -9.62
CA GLY A 266 -10.85 7.45 -8.81
C GLY A 266 -9.35 7.29 -9.11
N ALA A 267 -8.96 6.42 -10.05
CA ALA A 267 -7.61 6.43 -10.59
C ALA A 267 -7.40 7.68 -11.45
N THR A 268 -6.34 8.43 -11.15
CA THR A 268 -5.88 9.54 -12.00
C THR A 268 -4.92 9.01 -13.07
N PRO A 269 -4.67 9.76 -14.17
CA PRO A 269 -3.63 9.36 -15.13
C PRO A 269 -2.26 9.11 -14.49
N GLU A 270 -1.93 9.85 -13.42
CA GLU A 270 -0.69 9.68 -12.68
C GLU A 270 -0.69 8.38 -11.87
N THR A 271 -1.78 8.06 -11.15
CA THR A 271 -1.87 6.79 -10.40
C THR A 271 -1.92 5.58 -11.31
N VAL A 272 -2.49 5.72 -12.51
CA VAL A 272 -2.43 4.68 -13.55
C VAL A 272 -0.99 4.49 -14.04
N ALA A 273 -0.22 5.59 -14.20
CA ALA A 273 1.19 5.52 -14.59
C ALA A 273 2.05 4.82 -13.52
N ASP A 274 1.75 5.06 -12.25
CA ASP A 274 2.53 4.54 -11.11
C ASP A 274 2.20 3.08 -10.72
N LEU A 275 1.35 2.40 -11.50
CA LEU A 275 0.93 1.01 -11.22
C LEU A 275 0.16 0.83 -9.89
N ASP A 276 -0.21 1.91 -9.21
CA ASP A 276 -1.09 1.87 -8.05
C ASP A 276 -2.46 2.41 -8.44
N LEU A 277 -3.36 1.50 -8.77
CA LEU A 277 -4.72 1.82 -9.19
C LEU A 277 -5.64 2.23 -8.01
N GLY A 278 -5.05 2.56 -6.86
CA GLY A 278 -5.77 3.03 -5.69
C GLY A 278 -6.57 1.96 -4.94
N SER A 279 -7.28 2.39 -3.91
CA SER A 279 -8.12 1.51 -3.09
C SER A 279 -9.55 1.33 -3.64
N ASN A 280 -10.04 2.28 -4.43
CA ASN A 280 -11.38 2.26 -5.00
C ASN A 280 -11.38 1.53 -6.36
N ASN A 281 -11.25 0.22 -6.32
CA ASN A 281 -11.31 -0.63 -7.51
C ASN A 281 -12.15 -1.87 -7.23
N TYR A 282 -12.62 -2.50 -8.29
CA TYR A 282 -13.45 -3.71 -8.21
C TYR A 282 -12.64 -5.01 -8.30
N LEU A 283 -11.39 -4.92 -8.72
CA LEU A 283 -10.52 -6.05 -9.02
C LEU A 283 -9.30 -6.05 -8.11
N THR A 284 -8.81 -7.24 -7.76
CA THR A 284 -7.61 -7.41 -6.95
C THR A 284 -6.79 -8.61 -7.39
N PRO A 285 -5.46 -8.54 -7.37
CA PRO A 285 -4.61 -9.71 -7.54
C PRO A 285 -4.51 -10.58 -6.28
N PHE A 286 -5.01 -10.07 -5.14
CA PHE A 286 -4.93 -10.74 -3.85
C PHE A 286 -6.18 -11.57 -3.54
N GLY A 287 -6.12 -12.45 -2.52
CA GLY A 287 -7.27 -13.23 -2.06
C GLY A 287 -7.42 -14.61 -2.69
N ALA A 288 -6.75 -14.92 -3.80
CA ALA A 288 -6.57 -16.27 -4.28
C ALA A 288 -5.30 -16.85 -3.65
N GLU A 289 -5.38 -18.02 -3.02
CA GLU A 289 -4.17 -18.70 -2.54
C GLU A 289 -3.30 -19.05 -3.73
N GLN A 290 -2.16 -18.38 -3.83
CA GLN A 290 -1.12 -18.77 -4.74
C GLN A 290 -0.48 -20.03 -4.17
N THR A 291 -0.82 -21.19 -4.71
CA THR A 291 0.04 -22.37 -4.56
C THR A 291 1.34 -22.06 -5.29
N GLN A 292 2.30 -21.48 -4.56
CA GLN A 292 3.67 -21.44 -5.08
C GLN A 292 4.12 -22.88 -5.20
N PRO A 293 4.66 -23.31 -6.35
CA PRO A 293 5.43 -24.52 -6.37
C PRO A 293 6.58 -24.30 -5.37
N ASP A 294 6.67 -25.17 -4.36
CA ASP A 294 7.80 -25.23 -3.45
C ASP A 294 9.08 -25.35 -4.29
N THR A 295 9.76 -24.25 -4.49
CA THR A 295 11.15 -24.25 -4.90
C THR A 295 11.94 -24.75 -3.69
N GLN A 296 11.96 -26.08 -3.50
CA GLN A 296 12.97 -26.71 -2.70
C GLN A 296 14.32 -26.38 -3.33
N VAL A 297 14.95 -25.36 -2.78
CA VAL A 297 16.39 -25.17 -2.95
C VAL A 297 17.04 -26.37 -2.25
N GLY A 298 17.29 -27.41 -3.04
CA GLY A 298 18.04 -28.59 -2.62
C GLY A 298 19.45 -28.20 -2.24
N GLY A 299 19.66 -27.91 -0.99
CA GLY A 299 20.97 -27.91 -0.37
C GLY A 299 21.40 -29.35 -0.08
N GLN A 300 21.88 -30.07 -1.11
CA GLN A 300 22.64 -31.28 -0.88
C GLN A 300 24.09 -30.96 -0.66
N THR A 301 24.54 -31.10 0.59
CA THR A 301 25.92 -31.50 0.85
C THR A 301 25.94 -32.30 2.16
N GLY A 302 26.33 -33.54 2.05
CA GLY A 302 26.57 -34.40 3.24
C GLY A 302 26.64 -35.87 2.92
N THR A 303 27.71 -36.29 2.23
CA THR A 303 28.18 -37.65 2.15
C THR A 303 28.37 -38.27 3.53
N GLN A 304 27.72 -39.41 3.81
CA GLN A 304 28.35 -40.41 4.67
C GLN A 304 27.87 -41.83 4.31
N ALA A 305 28.81 -42.62 3.89
CA ALA A 305 28.70 -44.07 3.70
C ALA A 305 28.68 -44.74 5.08
N GLY A 306 27.82 -45.74 5.24
CA GLY A 306 27.76 -46.58 6.42
C GLY A 306 26.98 -47.86 6.11
N SER A 307 27.70 -48.88 5.65
CA SER A 307 27.24 -50.23 5.49
C SER A 307 26.89 -50.85 6.86
N GLN A 308 25.73 -51.54 6.92
CA GLN A 308 25.66 -52.83 7.65
C GLN A 308 24.37 -53.58 7.34
N THR A 309 24.59 -54.82 6.95
CA THR A 309 23.72 -55.97 6.77
C THR A 309 22.97 -56.39 8.03
N GLY A 310 21.71 -56.84 7.91
CA GLY A 310 20.97 -57.46 8.99
C GLY A 310 19.60 -57.95 8.57
N THR A 311 19.51 -59.17 8.11
CA THR A 311 18.33 -60.01 7.89
C THR A 311 17.52 -60.19 9.18
N GLN A 312 16.19 -60.06 9.19
CA GLN A 312 15.26 -61.09 9.65
C GLN A 312 13.78 -60.74 9.44
N ALA A 313 13.04 -61.76 9.10
CA ALA A 313 11.62 -61.82 8.83
C ALA A 313 10.76 -61.74 10.11
N GLY A 314 9.53 -61.20 9.99
CA GLY A 314 8.56 -61.30 11.10
C GLY A 314 7.23 -60.58 10.82
N ARG A 315 6.28 -61.29 10.23
CA ARG A 315 4.83 -61.28 10.39
C ARG A 315 4.04 -59.97 10.54
N GLN A 316 3.08 -59.86 9.66
CA GLN A 316 1.83 -59.11 9.62
C GLN A 316 1.10 -58.98 10.96
N THR A 317 0.67 -57.77 11.26
CA THR A 317 -0.71 -57.49 11.71
C THR A 317 -1.11 -56.13 11.19
N GLY A 318 -2.12 -56.10 10.36
CA GLY A 318 -2.67 -54.86 9.83
C GLY A 318 -3.42 -54.07 10.89
N SER A 319 -3.05 -52.82 11.02
CA SER A 319 -3.94 -51.82 11.60
C SER A 319 -4.04 -50.66 10.59
N ARG A 320 -5.17 -50.61 9.92
CA ARG A 320 -5.58 -49.50 9.06
C ARG A 320 -5.96 -48.32 9.95
N THR A 321 -5.02 -47.55 10.39
CA THR A 321 -5.25 -46.15 10.78
C THR A 321 -5.02 -45.31 9.53
N GLY A 322 -6.06 -45.22 8.73
CA GLY A 322 -6.12 -44.23 7.64
C GLY A 322 -6.15 -42.87 8.25
N THR A 323 -5.04 -42.16 8.16
CA THR A 323 -4.92 -40.76 8.51
C THR A 323 -5.89 -39.96 7.62
N GLN A 324 -7.02 -39.55 8.19
CA GLN A 324 -7.97 -38.60 7.59
C GLN A 324 -7.39 -37.17 7.62
N ALA A 325 -6.14 -36.99 7.24
CA ALA A 325 -5.53 -35.66 7.12
C ALA A 325 -5.66 -35.03 5.72
N GLY A 326 -6.28 -35.73 4.75
CA GLY A 326 -6.31 -35.29 3.36
C GLY A 326 -7.67 -34.78 2.84
N ARG A 327 -8.68 -34.56 3.69
CA ARG A 327 -10.04 -34.27 3.20
C ARG A 327 -10.64 -32.91 3.60
N GLN A 328 -9.90 -31.99 4.20
CA GLN A 328 -10.43 -30.68 4.58
C GLN A 328 -9.90 -29.48 3.77
N THR A 329 -9.07 -29.68 2.77
CA THR A 329 -8.54 -28.57 1.94
C THR A 329 -9.33 -28.34 0.63
N ALA A 330 -10.34 -29.14 0.32
CA ALA A 330 -11.03 -29.12 -0.97
C ALA A 330 -12.06 -28.00 -1.16
N ASN A 331 -12.20 -27.02 -0.22
CA ASN A 331 -13.20 -25.96 -0.31
C ASN A 331 -12.66 -24.57 0.01
N GLN A 332 -11.38 -24.30 -0.20
CA GLN A 332 -10.76 -23.02 0.11
C GLN A 332 -10.30 -22.27 -1.15
N GLY A 333 -11.17 -22.18 -2.16
CA GLY A 333 -11.00 -21.21 -3.23
C GLY A 333 -11.11 -19.79 -2.73
N PRO A 334 -10.71 -18.79 -3.53
CA PRO A 334 -10.86 -17.39 -3.19
C PRO A 334 -12.33 -17.04 -2.96
N LYS A 335 -12.59 -16.15 -1.99
CA LYS A 335 -13.96 -15.76 -1.64
C LYS A 335 -14.06 -14.26 -1.47
N VAL A 336 -15.19 -13.72 -1.90
CA VAL A 336 -15.54 -12.30 -1.77
C VAL A 336 -16.37 -12.09 -0.50
N ASN A 337 -16.02 -11.07 0.28
CA ASN A 337 -16.78 -10.70 1.48
C ASN A 337 -18.01 -9.87 1.11
N VAL A 338 -19.21 -10.44 1.30
CA VAL A 338 -20.47 -9.79 0.97
C VAL A 338 -20.79 -8.57 1.84
N ASN A 339 -20.21 -8.46 3.04
CA ASN A 339 -20.40 -7.31 3.92
C ASN A 339 -19.73 -6.03 3.42
N THR A 340 -18.66 -6.16 2.64
CA THR A 340 -17.81 -5.02 2.20
C THR A 340 -17.79 -4.85 0.68
N ALA A 341 -18.21 -5.86 -0.09
CA ALA A 341 -18.22 -5.82 -1.54
C ALA A 341 -19.17 -4.73 -2.08
N SER A 342 -18.78 -4.11 -3.20
CA SER A 342 -19.64 -3.13 -3.87
C SER A 342 -20.90 -3.78 -4.49
N PRO A 343 -21.97 -3.02 -4.75
CA PRO A 343 -23.17 -3.56 -5.42
C PRO A 343 -22.85 -4.21 -6.77
N GLU A 344 -21.90 -3.63 -7.54
CA GLU A 344 -21.46 -4.14 -8.83
C GLU A 344 -20.80 -5.51 -8.71
N VAL A 345 -19.91 -5.66 -7.73
CA VAL A 345 -19.25 -6.95 -7.42
C VAL A 345 -20.29 -7.97 -6.94
N LEU A 346 -21.20 -7.58 -6.05
CA LEU A 346 -22.29 -8.48 -5.61
C LEU A 346 -23.17 -8.92 -6.76
N LYS A 347 -23.55 -8.01 -7.67
CA LYS A 347 -24.34 -8.33 -8.85
C LYS A 347 -23.63 -9.35 -9.75
N ALA A 348 -22.35 -9.14 -10.01
CA ALA A 348 -21.55 -10.06 -10.80
C ALA A 348 -21.47 -11.46 -10.16
N LEU A 349 -21.27 -11.55 -8.84
CA LEU A 349 -21.26 -12.81 -8.09
C LEU A 349 -22.61 -13.54 -8.21
N ILE A 350 -23.73 -12.85 -7.94
CA ILE A 350 -25.06 -13.45 -7.92
C ILE A 350 -25.44 -13.92 -9.32
N VAL A 351 -25.24 -13.08 -10.35
CA VAL A 351 -25.57 -13.43 -11.74
C VAL A 351 -24.64 -14.54 -12.28
N GLY A 352 -23.36 -14.50 -11.92
CA GLY A 352 -22.38 -15.48 -12.39
C GLY A 352 -22.52 -16.87 -11.80
N VAL A 353 -23.07 -17.00 -10.57
CA VAL A 353 -23.33 -18.32 -9.97
C VAL A 353 -24.70 -18.89 -10.34
N GLN A 354 -25.60 -18.08 -10.91
CA GLN A 354 -26.94 -18.50 -11.29
C GLN A 354 -26.95 -19.05 -12.72
N ASP A 355 -27.63 -20.16 -12.91
CA ASP A 355 -27.93 -20.72 -14.21
C ASP A 355 -29.34 -20.24 -14.67
N GLY A 356 -29.44 -19.62 -15.84
CA GLY A 356 -30.71 -19.39 -16.54
C GLY A 356 -31.66 -18.34 -15.93
N ALA A 357 -32.93 -18.71 -15.64
CA ALA A 357 -34.02 -17.79 -15.34
C ALA A 357 -33.90 -17.02 -14.00
N ALA A 358 -33.02 -17.44 -13.09
CA ALA A 358 -32.83 -16.80 -11.79
C ALA A 358 -32.12 -15.43 -11.87
N ARG A 359 -31.57 -15.07 -13.01
CA ARG A 359 -30.86 -13.79 -13.24
C ARG A 359 -31.76 -12.55 -13.05
N SER A 360 -33.08 -12.68 -13.28
CA SER A 360 -34.03 -11.57 -13.12
C SER A 360 -34.22 -11.10 -11.68
N SER A 361 -33.85 -11.94 -10.69
CA SER A 361 -33.94 -11.59 -9.27
C SER A 361 -32.64 -11.08 -8.65
N ALA A 362 -31.57 -10.99 -9.44
CA ALA A 362 -30.25 -10.62 -8.93
C ALA A 362 -30.20 -9.21 -8.31
N GLU A 363 -30.88 -8.25 -8.91
CA GLU A 363 -30.92 -6.87 -8.40
C GLU A 363 -31.63 -6.81 -7.04
N SER A 364 -32.77 -7.47 -6.89
CA SER A 364 -33.48 -7.49 -5.59
C SER A 364 -32.69 -8.19 -4.49
N ILE A 365 -31.91 -9.23 -4.83
CA ILE A 365 -31.03 -9.90 -3.88
C ILE A 365 -29.86 -8.97 -3.45
N VAL A 366 -29.28 -8.24 -4.40
CA VAL A 366 -28.22 -7.24 -4.09
C VAL A 366 -28.77 -6.16 -3.18
N GLU A 367 -29.93 -5.59 -3.50
CA GLU A 367 -30.58 -4.57 -2.67
C GLU A 367 -30.85 -5.08 -1.25
N GLU A 368 -31.34 -6.31 -1.12
CA GLU A 368 -31.56 -6.94 0.18
C GLU A 368 -30.25 -7.11 0.98
N ILE A 369 -29.17 -7.57 0.33
CA ILE A 369 -27.84 -7.68 0.96
C ILE A 369 -27.38 -6.32 1.45
N VAL A 370 -27.44 -5.30 0.59
CA VAL A 370 -27.00 -3.95 0.89
C VAL A 370 -27.82 -3.35 2.03
N ALA A 371 -29.14 -3.49 2.02
CA ALA A 371 -30.02 -3.01 3.08
C ALA A 371 -29.70 -3.68 4.43
N ARG A 372 -29.61 -5.00 4.45
CA ARG A 372 -29.34 -5.76 5.68
C ARG A 372 -28.00 -5.43 6.31
N ARG A 373 -26.92 -5.38 5.49
CA ARG A 373 -25.58 -5.07 6.00
C ARG A 373 -25.41 -3.64 6.52
N GLN A 374 -26.28 -2.69 6.06
CA GLN A 374 -26.33 -1.33 6.61
C GLN A 374 -26.92 -1.30 8.02
N GLU A 375 -27.90 -2.15 8.31
CA GLU A 375 -28.46 -2.27 9.66
C GLU A 375 -27.50 -3.01 10.58
N LYS A 376 -26.96 -4.14 10.11
CA LYS A 376 -26.04 -4.99 10.87
C LYS A 376 -25.23 -5.87 9.93
N LYS A 377 -23.90 -6.02 10.21
CA LYS A 377 -23.08 -6.94 9.44
C LYS A 377 -23.63 -8.37 9.49
N LEU A 378 -23.64 -9.04 8.35
CA LEU A 378 -24.04 -10.44 8.22
C LEU A 378 -23.01 -11.32 8.91
N LYS A 379 -23.47 -12.27 9.72
CA LYS A 379 -22.62 -13.23 10.42
C LYS A 379 -22.35 -14.50 9.62
N ASN A 380 -23.28 -14.82 8.71
CA ASN A 380 -23.15 -15.97 7.81
C ASN A 380 -23.96 -15.74 6.52
N LEU A 381 -23.59 -16.44 5.46
CA LEU A 381 -24.27 -16.31 4.16
C LEU A 381 -25.72 -16.82 4.19
N SER A 382 -26.08 -17.70 5.12
CA SER A 382 -27.47 -18.22 5.24
C SER A 382 -28.46 -17.13 5.61
N GLU A 383 -28.02 -16.02 6.18
CA GLU A 383 -28.85 -14.85 6.44
C GLU A 383 -29.34 -14.18 5.14
N VAL A 384 -28.53 -14.24 4.10
CA VAL A 384 -28.85 -13.72 2.75
C VAL A 384 -29.69 -14.72 1.96
N LEU A 385 -29.40 -16.02 2.12
CA LEU A 385 -29.95 -17.09 1.29
C LEU A 385 -31.39 -17.52 1.71
N ARG A 386 -31.99 -16.88 2.71
CA ARG A 386 -33.37 -17.18 3.17
C ARG A 386 -34.41 -16.81 2.11
N GLY A 387 -34.46 -17.55 1.02
CA GLY A 387 -35.43 -17.33 -0.07
C GLY A 387 -34.81 -17.38 -1.45
N ALA A 388 -33.49 -17.29 -1.57
CA ALA A 388 -32.76 -17.43 -2.82
C ALA A 388 -32.06 -18.80 -2.84
N ASN A 389 -32.39 -19.64 -3.82
CA ASN A 389 -31.68 -20.92 -4.03
C ASN A 389 -30.35 -20.66 -4.75
N LEU A 390 -29.30 -20.31 -3.99
CA LEU A 390 -27.97 -20.02 -4.50
C LEU A 390 -26.92 -20.95 -3.87
N PRO A 391 -26.96 -22.27 -4.16
CA PRO A 391 -26.08 -23.23 -3.51
C PRO A 391 -24.60 -22.98 -3.78
N ASP A 392 -24.28 -22.44 -4.95
CA ASP A 392 -22.88 -22.18 -5.36
C ASP A 392 -22.30 -20.88 -4.81
N LEU A 393 -23.13 -20.01 -4.23
CA LEU A 393 -22.63 -18.75 -3.66
C LEU A 393 -21.61 -18.98 -2.53
N ASN A 394 -21.79 -20.03 -1.74
CA ASN A 394 -20.85 -20.42 -0.68
C ASN A 394 -19.43 -20.79 -1.21
N ARG A 395 -19.31 -21.09 -2.50
CA ARG A 395 -18.00 -21.39 -3.11
C ARG A 395 -17.19 -20.14 -3.38
N VAL A 396 -17.85 -19.02 -3.73
CA VAL A 396 -17.23 -17.78 -4.21
C VAL A 396 -17.38 -16.60 -3.25
N ALA A 397 -18.26 -16.73 -2.23
CA ALA A 397 -18.53 -15.66 -1.26
C ALA A 397 -18.40 -16.15 0.18
N ASP A 398 -18.11 -15.21 1.08
CA ASP A 398 -18.04 -15.39 2.53
C ASP A 398 -18.44 -14.07 3.22
N VAL A 399 -18.45 -14.06 4.54
CA VAL A 399 -18.61 -12.87 5.39
C VAL A 399 -17.28 -12.47 6.06
N LYS A 400 -16.18 -13.15 5.72
CA LYS A 400 -14.87 -13.01 6.33
C LYS A 400 -13.88 -12.36 5.37
N SER A 401 -12.93 -11.63 5.95
CA SER A 401 -11.82 -11.06 5.20
C SER A 401 -10.49 -11.50 5.79
N THR A 402 -9.58 -11.82 4.89
CA THR A 402 -8.21 -12.24 5.20
C THR A 402 -7.16 -11.31 4.61
N HIS A 403 -7.49 -10.56 3.56
CA HIS A 403 -6.57 -9.67 2.86
C HIS A 403 -7.01 -8.23 3.03
N PHE A 404 -6.09 -7.39 3.48
CA PHE A 404 -6.36 -5.98 3.77
C PHE A 404 -5.28 -5.11 3.15
N ARG A 405 -5.70 -4.07 2.44
CA ARG A 405 -4.85 -3.02 1.93
C ARG A 405 -4.80 -1.89 2.95
N ILE A 406 -3.60 -1.44 3.27
CA ILE A 406 -3.31 -0.34 4.17
C ILE A 406 -2.62 0.75 3.36
N GLU A 407 -3.18 1.94 3.37
CA GLU A 407 -2.56 3.15 2.87
C GLU A 407 -2.29 4.05 4.07
N SER A 408 -1.03 4.35 4.31
CA SER A 408 -0.59 5.17 5.43
C SER A 408 0.25 6.33 4.91
N VAL A 409 -0.16 7.55 5.23
CA VAL A 409 0.55 8.77 4.83
C VAL A 409 1.08 9.46 6.06
N GLY A 410 2.39 9.54 6.18
CA GLY A 410 3.06 10.35 7.18
C GLY A 410 3.28 11.77 6.65
N VAL A 411 2.93 12.78 7.45
CA VAL A 411 3.01 14.19 7.08
C VAL A 411 3.85 14.93 8.11
N VAL A 412 4.86 15.68 7.65
CA VAL A 412 5.72 16.54 8.48
C VAL A 412 5.92 17.86 7.74
N GLY A 413 5.28 18.91 8.20
CA GLY A 413 5.23 20.17 7.47
C GLY A 413 4.65 19.97 6.07
N ILE A 414 5.43 20.30 5.07
CA ILE A 414 5.05 20.14 3.64
C ILE A 414 5.43 18.76 3.06
N VAL A 415 6.21 17.99 3.79
CA VAL A 415 6.70 16.68 3.33
C VAL A 415 5.69 15.60 3.64
N GLN A 416 5.38 14.78 2.63
CA GLN A 416 4.49 13.65 2.76
C GLN A 416 5.16 12.37 2.24
N LYS A 417 4.99 11.27 2.96
CA LYS A 417 5.40 9.94 2.54
C LYS A 417 4.22 8.98 2.66
N LYS A 418 3.90 8.32 1.56
CA LYS A 418 2.83 7.32 1.51
C LYS A 418 3.43 5.93 1.48
N ILE A 419 2.91 5.05 2.31
CA ILE A 419 3.20 3.61 2.28
C ILE A 419 1.89 2.89 1.94
N VAL A 420 1.96 2.03 0.94
CA VAL A 420 0.90 1.10 0.58
C VAL A 420 1.36 -0.31 0.90
N ALA A 421 0.59 -1.02 1.71
CA ALA A 421 0.87 -2.40 2.08
C ALA A 421 -0.37 -3.27 1.95
N VAL A 422 -0.23 -4.50 1.47
CA VAL A 422 -1.29 -5.52 1.53
C VAL A 422 -0.86 -6.63 2.47
N LEU A 423 -1.70 -6.89 3.46
CA LEU A 423 -1.46 -7.88 4.49
C LEU A 423 -2.41 -9.05 4.36
N LYS A 424 -1.92 -10.27 4.58
CA LYS A 424 -2.74 -11.47 4.75
C LYS A 424 -2.86 -11.78 6.25
N ARG A 425 -4.08 -11.77 6.78
CA ARG A 425 -4.38 -12.16 8.16
C ARG A 425 -4.67 -13.65 8.22
N ASP A 426 -3.86 -14.40 8.95
CA ASP A 426 -4.08 -15.84 9.14
C ASP A 426 -5.26 -16.12 10.08
N ALA A 427 -6.16 -16.98 9.63
CA ALA A 427 -7.35 -17.36 10.39
C ALA A 427 -7.04 -18.24 11.62
N GLN A 428 -5.87 -18.88 11.68
CA GLN A 428 -5.58 -19.97 12.63
C GLN A 428 -4.66 -19.61 13.81
N GLN A 429 -3.98 -18.46 13.85
CA GLN A 429 -3.00 -18.16 14.92
C GLN A 429 -3.57 -17.39 16.11
N ALA A 430 -4.68 -17.83 16.69
CA ALA A 430 -5.26 -17.23 17.90
C ALA A 430 -5.06 -18.07 19.18
N ASN A 431 -4.07 -18.94 19.25
CA ASN A 431 -3.71 -19.61 20.50
C ASN A 431 -2.51 -18.93 21.14
N GLN A 432 -2.86 -18.09 22.14
CA GLN A 432 -2.09 -17.71 23.33
C GLN A 432 -0.57 -17.81 23.23
N ALA A 433 0.12 -16.74 22.93
CA ALA A 433 1.29 -16.21 23.61
C ALA A 433 1.99 -15.14 22.75
N ASN A 434 2.24 -13.98 23.33
CA ASN A 434 3.11 -12.90 22.84
C ASN A 434 2.62 -12.09 21.63
N LEU A 435 1.71 -11.16 21.86
CA LEU A 435 1.25 -10.14 20.91
C LEU A 435 2.39 -9.37 20.21
N ALA A 436 3.52 -9.18 20.86
CA ALA A 436 4.68 -8.49 20.29
C ALA A 436 5.40 -9.32 19.20
N ASN A 437 5.43 -10.66 19.33
CA ASN A 437 6.04 -11.53 18.33
C ASN A 437 5.09 -11.88 17.16
N GLN A 438 3.77 -11.74 17.34
CA GLN A 438 2.79 -12.04 16.30
C GLN A 438 2.68 -10.91 15.26
N ALA A 439 2.92 -9.66 15.65
CA ALA A 439 2.95 -8.54 14.70
C ALA A 439 4.02 -8.71 13.61
N SER A 440 5.08 -9.46 13.90
CA SER A 440 6.14 -9.77 12.93
C SER A 440 5.82 -10.94 11.99
N GLN A 441 4.73 -11.68 12.23
CA GLN A 441 4.38 -12.90 11.47
C GLN A 441 3.22 -12.73 10.48
N THR A 442 2.55 -11.57 10.43
CA THR A 442 1.53 -11.31 9.41
C THR A 442 2.23 -11.13 8.06
N PRO A 443 2.07 -12.06 7.10
CA PRO A 443 2.77 -11.95 5.83
C PRO A 443 2.31 -10.70 5.08
N MET A 444 3.29 -9.91 4.67
CA MET A 444 3.11 -8.73 3.82
C MET A 444 3.26 -9.18 2.37
N LEU A 445 2.18 -9.13 1.61
CA LEU A 445 2.13 -9.58 0.22
C LEU A 445 2.59 -8.51 -0.76
N TYR A 446 2.41 -7.25 -0.38
CA TYR A 446 2.78 -6.08 -1.18
C TYR A 446 3.26 -4.95 -0.28
N PHE A 447 4.27 -4.21 -0.71
CA PHE A 447 4.79 -3.05 -0.02
C PHE A 447 5.39 -2.06 -1.03
N LYS A 448 4.90 -0.82 -1.02
CA LYS A 448 5.37 0.28 -1.87
C LYS A 448 5.51 1.54 -1.03
N VAL A 449 6.55 2.30 -1.27
CA VAL A 449 6.78 3.64 -0.68
C VAL A 449 6.72 4.67 -1.81
N GLU A 450 5.96 5.74 -1.61
CA GLU A 450 5.76 6.86 -2.53
C GLU A 450 6.17 8.19 -1.89
#